data_4f2cf83e59ea917d5f5cd0f2950bdbe1
#
_entry.id   4f2cf83e59ea917d5f5cd0f2950bdbe1
#
_cell.length_a   1.000
_cell.length_b   1.000
_cell.length_c   1.000
_cell.angle_alpha   90.00
_cell.angle_beta   90.00
_cell.angle_gamma   90.00
#
_symmetry.space_group_name_H-M   'P 1'
#
loop_
_entity.id
_entity.type
_entity.pdbx_description
1 polymer ?
#
loop_
_entity_poly.entity_id
_entity_poly.type
_entity_poly.pdbx_seq_one_letter_code
_entity_poly.pdbx_strand_id
1 'polypeptide(L)'
;MILILADSLRYDFAVRYLKGVFPEESWSSFEAIETFTAPVLATVATGTPPEVHGVKWFTDEVNPDACKDTLFDHFDSWVTISRLIGNGPKWLPPSRRDNLNFLPPIRWNAVTNNDDDVLEYVGRKWSIATNEWWDLIFYHSWLTHGPWGVDCYGPKELPCIKNCDRLMARMTKEELHKWYKIGVDDFKTRLMAFKNISNNLETVIVFADHGEALKDEGGATGHFKGGHHIADLAKVPIWINRRETIPDDINHVTLKDWVIKMYKKYELDNSEYQEYKEKICRK
;
A
#
# COMPACT_ATOMS: atom_id res chain seq x y z
N MET A 1 1.45 11.54 -8.60
CA MET A 1 1.68 10.07 -8.57
C MET A 1 0.91 9.42 -7.44
N ILE A 2 0.37 8.23 -7.66
CA ILE A 2 -0.29 7.44 -6.62
C ILE A 2 0.46 6.12 -6.45
N LEU A 3 0.95 5.87 -5.25
CA LEU A 3 1.61 4.63 -4.88
C LEU A 3 0.74 3.89 -3.86
N ILE A 4 0.22 2.73 -4.24
CA ILE A 4 -0.71 1.93 -3.44
C ILE A 4 -0.01 0.68 -2.95
N LEU A 5 0.12 0.55 -1.63
CA LEU A 5 0.48 -0.69 -0.97
C LEU A 5 -0.79 -1.44 -0.59
N ALA A 6 -0.97 -2.63 -1.12
CA ALA A 6 -2.04 -3.55 -0.75
C ALA A 6 -1.51 -4.54 0.29
N ASP A 7 -1.84 -4.30 1.56
CA ASP A 7 -1.39 -5.13 2.68
C ASP A 7 -1.87 -6.58 2.51
N SER A 8 -0.94 -7.52 2.56
CA SER A 8 -1.22 -8.96 2.44
C SER A 8 -1.82 -9.42 1.10
N LEU A 9 -1.66 -8.68 -0.01
CA LEU A 9 -2.25 -9.09 -1.30
C LEU A 9 -1.43 -10.21 -1.96
N ARG A 10 -2.05 -11.36 -2.13
CA ARG A 10 -1.48 -12.51 -2.84
C ARG A 10 -1.44 -12.30 -4.35
N TYR A 11 -0.37 -12.74 -4.98
CA TYR A 11 -0.19 -12.64 -6.43
C TYR A 11 -1.27 -13.40 -7.22
N ASP A 12 -1.58 -14.63 -6.85
CA ASP A 12 -2.58 -15.48 -7.53
C ASP A 12 -3.99 -14.87 -7.48
N PHE A 13 -4.36 -14.24 -6.36
CA PHE A 13 -5.62 -13.53 -6.22
C PHE A 13 -5.64 -12.22 -7.01
N ALA A 14 -4.53 -11.46 -7.03
CA ALA A 14 -4.42 -10.24 -7.82
C ALA A 14 -4.66 -10.54 -9.31
N VAL A 15 -3.92 -11.47 -9.88
CA VAL A 15 -4.05 -11.87 -11.29
C VAL A 15 -5.46 -12.39 -11.60
N ARG A 16 -6.04 -13.20 -10.73
CA ARG A 16 -7.34 -13.82 -10.94
C ARG A 16 -8.53 -12.86 -10.83
N TYR A 17 -8.52 -12.00 -9.80
CA TYR A 17 -9.71 -11.23 -9.42
C TYR A 17 -9.64 -9.74 -9.77
N LEU A 18 -8.44 -9.15 -9.93
CA LEU A 18 -8.28 -7.75 -10.29
C LEU A 18 -8.23 -7.49 -11.82
N LYS A 19 -8.25 -8.53 -12.65
CA LYS A 19 -8.21 -8.43 -14.12
C LYS A 19 -9.29 -7.52 -14.74
N GLY A 20 -10.41 -7.30 -14.06
CA GLY A 20 -11.45 -6.37 -14.53
C GLY A 20 -11.07 -4.89 -14.35
N VAL A 21 -10.08 -4.59 -13.52
CA VAL A 21 -9.52 -3.23 -13.34
C VAL A 21 -8.28 -3.06 -14.19
N PHE A 22 -7.42 -4.09 -14.19
CA PHE A 22 -6.15 -4.12 -14.90
C PHE A 22 -6.06 -5.40 -15.72
N PRO A 23 -5.49 -5.34 -16.95
CA PRO A 23 -5.26 -6.53 -17.75
C PRO A 23 -4.40 -7.55 -16.99
N GLU A 24 -4.72 -8.84 -17.12
CA GLU A 24 -4.00 -9.93 -16.44
C GLU A 24 -2.50 -9.93 -16.80
N GLU A 25 -2.21 -9.69 -18.07
CA GLU A 25 -0.85 -9.69 -18.63
C GLU A 25 0.02 -8.53 -18.13
N SER A 26 -0.59 -7.52 -17.51
CA SER A 26 0.13 -6.35 -16.99
C SER A 26 0.64 -6.52 -15.58
N TRP A 27 0.27 -7.61 -14.89
CA TRP A 27 0.74 -7.93 -13.55
C TRP A 27 2.09 -8.65 -13.62
N SER A 28 3.06 -8.15 -12.87
CA SER A 28 4.30 -8.84 -12.56
C SER A 28 4.31 -9.27 -11.09
N SER A 29 5.28 -10.10 -10.73
CA SER A 29 5.48 -10.50 -9.34
C SER A 29 6.95 -10.46 -8.98
N PHE A 30 7.23 -10.26 -7.71
CA PHE A 30 8.56 -10.39 -7.13
C PHE A 30 8.48 -11.08 -5.77
N GLU A 31 9.64 -11.41 -5.21
CA GLU A 31 9.72 -12.02 -3.89
C GLU A 31 9.76 -10.94 -2.80
N ALA A 32 8.87 -11.05 -1.82
CA ALA A 32 8.82 -10.13 -0.69
C ALA A 32 10.12 -10.22 0.13
N ILE A 33 10.67 -9.06 0.51
CA ILE A 33 11.89 -9.03 1.34
C ILE A 33 11.62 -9.51 2.76
N GLU A 34 10.40 -9.34 3.24
CA GLU A 34 9.88 -9.84 4.51
C GLU A 34 8.38 -10.17 4.38
N THR A 35 7.90 -11.05 5.21
CA THR A 35 6.50 -11.44 5.27
C THR A 35 5.77 -10.75 6.43
N PHE A 36 6.12 -9.50 6.67
CA PHE A 36 5.57 -8.64 7.73
C PHE A 36 5.69 -7.16 7.33
N THR A 37 4.65 -6.38 7.51
CA THR A 37 4.48 -5.02 6.93
C THR A 37 5.53 -4.00 7.38
N ALA A 38 5.89 -3.95 8.68
CA ALA A 38 6.76 -2.88 9.20
C ALA A 38 8.14 -2.81 8.52
N PRO A 39 8.90 -3.93 8.37
CA PRO A 39 10.18 -3.89 7.66
C PRO A 39 10.02 -3.58 6.18
N VAL A 40 8.95 -4.04 5.53
CA VAL A 40 8.70 -3.73 4.11
C VAL A 40 8.44 -2.25 3.89
N LEU A 41 7.60 -1.62 4.73
CA LEU A 41 7.36 -0.18 4.66
C LEU A 41 8.65 0.62 4.81
N ALA A 42 9.50 0.26 5.77
CA ALA A 42 10.80 0.91 5.96
C ALA A 42 11.73 0.69 4.75
N THR A 43 11.73 -0.53 4.18
CA THR A 43 12.51 -0.85 2.98
C THR A 43 12.08 0.01 1.79
N VAL A 44 10.77 0.10 1.51
CA VAL A 44 10.24 0.91 0.41
C VAL A 44 10.53 2.39 0.60
N ALA A 45 10.43 2.88 1.84
CA ALA A 45 10.72 4.28 2.14
C ALA A 45 12.21 4.62 1.97
N THR A 46 13.11 3.75 2.41
CA THR A 46 14.56 4.03 2.45
C THR A 46 15.33 3.49 1.24
N GLY A 47 14.78 2.51 0.52
CA GLY A 47 15.52 1.76 -0.52
C GLY A 47 16.62 0.87 0.06
N THR A 48 16.55 0.53 1.36
CA THR A 48 17.57 -0.29 2.03
C THR A 48 16.93 -1.51 2.68
N PRO A 49 17.62 -2.65 2.78
CA PRO A 49 17.06 -3.85 3.37
C PRO A 49 16.99 -3.77 4.91
N PRO A 50 16.22 -4.66 5.57
CA PRO A 50 16.01 -4.65 7.04
C PRO A 50 17.28 -4.66 7.86
N GLU A 51 18.36 -5.28 7.39
CA GLU A 51 19.66 -5.34 8.06
C GLU A 51 20.33 -3.95 8.15
N VAL A 52 20.02 -3.07 7.20
CA VAL A 52 20.58 -1.71 7.10
C VAL A 52 19.71 -0.71 7.85
N HIS A 53 18.41 -0.68 7.60
CA HIS A 53 17.51 0.28 8.25
C HIS A 53 17.11 -0.12 9.68
N GLY A 54 17.29 -1.36 10.07
CA GLY A 54 17.12 -1.84 11.45
C GLY A 54 15.68 -2.09 11.90
N VAL A 55 14.67 -1.75 11.09
CA VAL A 55 13.25 -1.93 11.43
C VAL A 55 12.85 -3.39 11.26
N LYS A 56 12.35 -4.01 12.32
CA LYS A 56 11.84 -5.38 12.36
C LYS A 56 10.42 -5.46 12.87
N TRP A 57 9.97 -4.43 13.59
CA TRP A 57 8.65 -4.31 14.20
C TRP A 57 8.13 -2.87 14.10
N PHE A 58 6.82 -2.68 14.25
CA PHE A 58 6.18 -1.34 14.24
C PHE A 58 6.69 -0.40 15.34
N THR A 59 7.31 -0.93 16.39
CA THR A 59 7.86 -0.15 17.50
C THR A 59 9.31 0.26 17.29
N ASP A 60 9.97 -0.30 16.28
CA ASP A 60 11.38 -0.03 16.03
C ASP A 60 11.54 1.36 15.39
N GLU A 61 12.65 1.98 15.71
CA GLU A 61 13.09 3.21 15.06
C GLU A 61 14.03 2.85 13.90
N VAL A 62 13.88 3.58 12.82
CA VAL A 62 14.77 3.42 11.67
C VAL A 62 16.17 3.95 11.99
N ASN A 63 17.19 3.26 11.48
CA ASN A 63 18.56 3.75 11.53
C ASN A 63 18.68 5.09 10.78
N PRO A 64 19.09 6.20 11.44
CA PRO A 64 19.18 7.51 10.79
C PRO A 64 20.10 7.54 9.57
N ASP A 65 21.13 6.71 9.54
CA ASP A 65 22.05 6.63 8.39
C ASP A 65 21.41 6.01 7.15
N ALA A 66 20.41 5.12 7.32
CA ALA A 66 19.64 4.56 6.23
C ALA A 66 18.60 5.54 5.66
N CYS A 67 18.35 6.66 6.33
CA CYS A 67 17.30 7.62 5.99
C CYS A 67 17.81 8.92 5.39
N LYS A 68 19.05 8.94 4.91
CA LYS A 68 19.65 10.15 4.28
C LYS A 68 18.96 10.51 2.97
N ASP A 69 18.41 9.51 2.28
CA ASP A 69 17.71 9.65 1.01
C ASP A 69 16.49 8.71 1.01
N THR A 70 15.32 9.26 1.32
CA THR A 70 14.07 8.49 1.34
C THR A 70 13.25 8.72 0.08
N LEU A 71 12.30 7.83 -0.22
CA LEU A 71 11.33 8.01 -1.30
C LEU A 71 10.70 9.41 -1.28
N PHE A 72 10.34 9.88 -0.09
CA PHE A 72 9.62 11.15 0.09
C PHE A 72 10.46 12.39 -0.18
N ASP A 73 11.79 12.28 -0.20
CA ASP A 73 12.71 13.39 -0.50
C ASP A 73 12.71 13.80 -1.97
N HIS A 74 12.13 12.97 -2.83
CA HIS A 74 12.09 13.17 -4.28
C HIS A 74 10.80 13.84 -4.78
N PHE A 75 9.91 14.22 -3.86
CA PHE A 75 8.64 14.87 -4.16
C PHE A 75 8.54 16.18 -3.38
N ASP A 76 8.15 17.26 -4.07
CA ASP A 76 8.00 18.60 -3.44
C ASP A 76 6.86 18.58 -2.40
N SER A 77 5.82 17.80 -2.69
CA SER A 77 4.67 17.63 -1.80
C SER A 77 4.23 16.16 -1.77
N TRP A 78 3.89 15.67 -0.58
CA TRP A 78 3.42 14.31 -0.44
C TRP A 78 2.49 14.12 0.76
N VAL A 79 1.65 13.08 0.67
CA VAL A 79 0.76 12.66 1.74
C VAL A 79 0.78 11.15 1.88
N THR A 80 0.74 10.67 3.11
CA THR A 80 0.55 9.24 3.39
C THR A 80 -0.80 9.02 4.05
N ILE A 81 -1.49 8.00 3.57
CA ILE A 81 -2.77 7.54 4.09
C ILE A 81 -2.59 6.11 4.55
N SER A 82 -2.48 5.91 5.87
CA SER A 82 -2.25 4.59 6.43
C SER A 82 -2.82 4.48 7.85
N ARG A 83 -3.38 3.32 8.17
CA ARG A 83 -3.87 3.00 9.53
C ARG A 83 -2.77 2.89 10.57
N LEU A 84 -1.57 2.47 10.16
CA LEU A 84 -0.44 2.22 11.06
C LEU A 84 0.21 3.50 11.56
N ILE A 85 -0.20 4.65 11.05
CA ILE A 85 0.50 5.91 11.22
C ILE A 85 -0.18 6.84 12.26
N GLY A 86 -0.92 6.30 13.21
CA GLY A 86 -1.63 7.10 14.24
C GLY A 86 -0.72 8.01 15.12
N ASN A 87 0.60 7.75 15.18
CA ASN A 87 1.58 8.51 15.97
C ASN A 87 2.82 8.92 15.18
N GLY A 88 2.72 9.02 13.86
CA GLY A 88 3.87 9.15 12.97
C GLY A 88 4.62 7.83 12.80
N PRO A 89 5.01 7.50 11.58
CA PRO A 89 5.74 6.26 11.35
C PRO A 89 7.10 6.35 12.03
N LYS A 90 7.35 5.51 13.01
CA LYS A 90 8.67 5.41 13.64
C LYS A 90 9.76 4.99 12.67
N TRP A 91 9.35 4.43 11.52
CA TRP A 91 10.23 4.10 10.41
C TRP A 91 10.65 5.31 9.54
N LEU A 92 10.05 6.51 9.75
CA LEU A 92 10.59 7.76 9.22
C LEU A 92 11.44 8.45 10.28
N PRO A 93 12.55 9.10 9.90
CA PRO A 93 13.35 9.86 10.83
C PRO A 93 12.54 10.99 11.46
N PRO A 94 12.82 11.39 12.72
CA PRO A 94 12.09 12.44 13.43
C PRO A 94 11.94 13.74 12.61
N SER A 95 13.02 14.17 11.93
CA SER A 95 13.03 15.36 11.07
C SER A 95 12.05 15.30 9.89
N ARG A 96 11.60 14.11 9.51
CA ARG A 96 10.61 13.93 8.44
C ARG A 96 9.20 13.73 8.98
N ARG A 97 9.07 13.32 10.25
CA ARG A 97 7.75 13.18 10.91
C ARG A 97 7.07 14.52 11.10
N ASP A 98 7.84 15.58 11.38
CA ASP A 98 7.32 16.93 11.62
C ASP A 98 6.76 17.59 10.34
N ASN A 99 7.20 17.14 9.17
CA ASN A 99 6.73 17.60 7.88
C ASN A 99 5.60 16.73 7.30
N LEU A 100 5.16 15.70 8.05
CA LEU A 100 4.01 14.90 7.65
C LEU A 100 2.76 15.77 7.71
N ASN A 101 2.24 16.12 6.54
CA ASN A 101 0.85 16.56 6.44
C ASN A 101 -0.04 15.34 6.72
N PHE A 102 -0.10 14.95 7.99
CA PHE A 102 -1.08 13.98 8.42
C PHE A 102 -2.44 14.56 8.11
N LEU A 103 -3.19 13.80 7.34
CA LEU A 103 -4.60 13.91 7.46
C LEU A 103 -4.94 13.75 8.94
N PRO A 104 -5.72 14.67 9.54
CA PRO A 104 -6.21 14.44 10.88
C PRO A 104 -6.70 12.98 10.88
N PRO A 105 -6.39 12.19 11.91
CA PRO A 105 -6.79 10.80 11.93
C PRO A 105 -8.24 10.82 11.53
N ILE A 106 -8.54 10.26 10.36
CA ILE A 106 -9.92 10.11 9.92
C ILE A 106 -10.52 9.50 11.15
N ARG A 107 -11.40 10.25 11.82
CA ARG A 107 -11.90 9.80 13.11
C ARG A 107 -12.50 8.45 12.82
N TRP A 108 -11.79 7.41 13.20
CA TRP A 108 -12.20 6.03 13.12
C TRP A 108 -13.38 5.82 14.08
N ASN A 109 -14.30 6.78 14.06
CA ASN A 109 -15.59 6.68 14.69
C ASN A 109 -16.42 5.83 13.79
N ALA A 110 -16.55 4.63 14.13
CA ALA A 110 -17.31 3.64 13.44
C ALA A 110 -16.47 2.90 12.38
N VAL A 111 -16.39 1.69 12.61
CA VAL A 111 -17.31 0.64 12.19
C VAL A 111 -17.64 0.62 10.68
N THR A 112 -17.20 1.57 9.96
CA THR A 112 -17.22 1.43 8.52
C THR A 112 -15.80 1.14 8.10
N ASN A 113 -15.59 0.03 7.42
CA ASN A 113 -14.45 -0.22 6.55
C ASN A 113 -14.38 0.89 5.48
N ASN A 114 -14.50 2.15 5.91
CA ASN A 114 -14.71 3.27 5.04
C ASN A 114 -13.38 3.80 4.56
N ASP A 115 -12.77 3.01 3.68
CA ASP A 115 -11.92 3.58 2.66
C ASP A 115 -12.69 4.61 1.80
N ASP A 116 -14.04 4.69 1.89
CA ASP A 116 -14.83 5.74 1.28
C ASP A 116 -14.41 7.12 1.77
N ASP A 117 -14.11 7.26 3.05
CA ASP A 117 -13.57 8.50 3.61
C ASP A 117 -12.21 8.84 3.02
N VAL A 118 -11.38 7.83 2.72
CA VAL A 118 -10.09 8.01 2.04
C VAL A 118 -10.29 8.46 0.60
N LEU A 119 -11.20 7.81 -0.13
CA LEU A 119 -11.50 8.19 -1.51
C LEU A 119 -12.19 9.55 -1.59
N GLU A 120 -13.11 9.84 -0.67
CA GLU A 120 -13.74 11.15 -0.56
C GLU A 120 -12.70 12.21 -0.22
N TYR A 121 -11.79 11.93 0.69
CA TYR A 121 -10.70 12.82 1.03
C TYR A 121 -9.74 13.02 -0.14
N VAL A 122 -9.25 11.96 -0.76
CA VAL A 122 -8.40 12.04 -1.96
C VAL A 122 -9.14 12.76 -3.08
N GLY A 123 -10.39 12.41 -3.33
CA GLY A 123 -11.24 13.08 -4.32
C GLY A 123 -11.48 14.56 -4.02
N ARG A 124 -11.67 14.93 -2.75
CA ARG A 124 -11.80 16.34 -2.35
C ARG A 124 -10.48 17.09 -2.44
N LYS A 125 -9.36 16.46 -2.13
CA LYS A 125 -8.03 17.08 -2.25
C LYS A 125 -7.58 17.19 -3.71
N TRP A 126 -8.05 16.30 -4.57
CA TRP A 126 -7.91 16.44 -6.02
C TRP A 126 -9.00 17.27 -6.67
N SER A 127 -10.09 17.51 -5.96
CA SER A 127 -11.12 18.40 -6.51
C SER A 127 -10.63 19.84 -6.49
N ILE A 128 -10.99 20.55 -7.53
CA ILE A 128 -10.72 21.98 -7.78
C ILE A 128 -11.02 22.87 -6.55
N ALA A 129 -11.78 22.37 -5.58
CA ALA A 129 -12.25 23.15 -4.42
C ALA A 129 -11.20 23.40 -3.33
N THR A 130 -10.07 22.69 -3.31
CA THR A 130 -9.12 22.77 -2.20
C THR A 130 -7.79 23.41 -2.54
N ASN A 131 -7.46 23.67 -3.81
CA ASN A 131 -6.17 24.20 -4.28
C ASN A 131 -4.93 23.46 -3.73
N GLU A 132 -5.09 22.25 -3.22
CA GLU A 132 -4.00 21.44 -2.72
C GLU A 132 -3.69 20.34 -3.72
N TRP A 133 -2.44 20.33 -4.18
CA TRP A 133 -1.88 19.32 -5.05
C TRP A 133 -0.82 18.52 -4.30
N TRP A 134 -0.81 17.19 -4.50
CA TRP A 134 0.20 16.32 -3.94
C TRP A 134 0.96 15.63 -5.06
N ASP A 135 2.28 15.77 -5.08
CA ASP A 135 3.14 15.11 -6.07
C ASP A 135 3.19 13.60 -5.83
N LEU A 136 3.10 13.17 -4.56
CA LEU A 136 2.97 11.78 -4.19
C LEU A 136 1.81 11.57 -3.20
N ILE A 137 0.93 10.62 -3.53
CA ILE A 137 0.00 10.01 -2.57
C ILE A 137 0.47 8.59 -2.32
N PHE A 138 0.88 8.30 -1.10
CA PHE A 138 1.17 6.95 -0.65
C PHE A 138 -0.03 6.43 0.14
N TYR A 139 -0.73 5.45 -0.45
CA TYR A 139 -1.91 4.84 0.16
C TYR A 139 -1.62 3.41 0.58
N HIS A 140 -1.77 3.12 1.89
CA HIS A 140 -1.66 1.78 2.45
C HIS A 140 -3.05 1.22 2.70
N SER A 141 -3.49 0.30 1.85
CA SER A 141 -4.79 -0.36 1.94
C SER A 141 -4.72 -1.62 2.79
N TRP A 142 -5.65 -1.74 3.73
CA TRP A 142 -5.82 -2.90 4.59
C TRP A 142 -6.94 -3.85 4.14
N LEU A 143 -7.58 -3.59 3.03
CA LEU A 143 -8.73 -4.36 2.57
C LEU A 143 -8.39 -5.82 2.29
N THR A 144 -7.14 -6.09 1.94
CA THR A 144 -6.63 -7.43 1.69
C THR A 144 -5.98 -8.10 2.91
N HIS A 145 -5.84 -7.38 4.02
CA HIS A 145 -5.39 -7.90 5.32
C HIS A 145 -6.55 -8.55 6.09
N GLY A 146 -6.30 -9.67 6.74
CA GLY A 146 -7.31 -10.35 7.59
C GLY A 146 -7.69 -9.57 8.85
N PRO A 147 -8.89 -9.74 9.39
CA PRO A 147 -10.02 -10.54 8.92
C PRO A 147 -10.91 -9.77 7.94
N TRP A 148 -11.24 -10.40 6.86
CA TRP A 148 -12.01 -9.81 5.76
C TRP A 148 -13.51 -9.87 6.03
N GLY A 149 -14.24 -8.75 5.78
CA GLY A 149 -15.70 -8.72 5.76
C GLY A 149 -16.40 -9.17 7.04
N VAL A 150 -15.68 -9.30 8.14
CA VAL A 150 -16.24 -9.58 9.44
C VAL A 150 -16.39 -8.25 10.18
N ASP A 151 -17.53 -8.00 10.83
CA ASP A 151 -17.79 -6.84 11.70
C ASP A 151 -16.86 -6.81 12.94
N CYS A 152 -15.61 -7.19 12.75
CA CYS A 152 -14.57 -7.16 13.77
C CYS A 152 -14.16 -5.75 14.19
N TYR A 153 -14.65 -4.74 13.51
CA TYR A 153 -14.30 -3.34 13.70
C TYR A 153 -15.37 -2.53 14.42
N GLY A 154 -16.16 -3.19 15.25
CA GLY A 154 -17.10 -2.49 16.15
C GLY A 154 -16.36 -1.52 17.08
N PRO A 155 -16.94 -0.34 17.41
CA PRO A 155 -16.29 0.70 18.21
C PRO A 155 -15.93 0.25 19.64
N LYS A 156 -16.30 -0.96 20.04
CA LYS A 156 -16.04 -1.51 21.37
C LYS A 156 -14.99 -2.61 21.42
N GLU A 157 -14.44 -3.06 20.29
CA GLU A 157 -13.62 -4.26 20.25
C GLU A 157 -12.26 -4.04 19.56
N LEU A 158 -11.46 -3.15 20.10
CA LEU A 158 -10.00 -3.11 19.87
C LEU A 158 -9.25 -4.43 20.19
N PRO A 159 -9.83 -5.44 20.86
CA PRO A 159 -9.22 -6.75 21.00
C PRO A 159 -9.25 -7.61 19.74
N CYS A 160 -9.84 -7.17 18.64
CA CYS A 160 -10.05 -8.05 17.49
C CYS A 160 -8.77 -8.48 16.79
N ILE A 161 -7.74 -7.62 16.71
CA ILE A 161 -6.46 -8.02 16.11
C ILE A 161 -5.87 -9.26 16.81
N LYS A 162 -5.95 -9.35 18.12
CA LYS A 162 -5.50 -10.53 18.89
C LYS A 162 -6.35 -11.78 18.68
N ASN A 163 -7.59 -11.62 18.20
CA ASN A 163 -8.52 -12.73 17.96
C ASN A 163 -8.56 -13.14 16.48
N CYS A 164 -8.05 -12.33 15.56
CA CYS A 164 -8.06 -12.62 14.12
C CYS A 164 -7.33 -13.92 13.80
N ASP A 165 -6.11 -14.08 14.29
CA ASP A 165 -5.33 -15.30 14.07
C ASP A 165 -6.04 -16.54 14.61
N ARG A 166 -6.71 -16.40 15.78
CA ARG A 166 -7.49 -17.50 16.36
C ARG A 166 -8.75 -17.81 15.56
N LEU A 167 -9.40 -16.80 14.99
CA LEU A 167 -10.56 -16.97 14.13
C LEU A 167 -10.14 -17.68 12.84
N MET A 168 -9.12 -17.15 12.16
CA MET A 168 -8.60 -17.71 10.93
C MET A 168 -8.10 -19.17 11.12
N ALA A 169 -7.46 -19.45 12.25
CA ALA A 169 -7.02 -20.82 12.57
C ALA A 169 -8.16 -21.83 12.68
N ARG A 170 -9.38 -21.38 13.03
CA ARG A 170 -10.59 -22.25 13.15
C ARG A 170 -11.35 -22.41 11.85
N MET A 171 -11.16 -21.52 10.88
CA MET A 171 -11.83 -21.57 9.58
C MET A 171 -11.26 -22.70 8.71
N THR A 172 -12.08 -23.26 7.83
CA THR A 172 -11.61 -24.14 6.78
C THR A 172 -10.84 -23.37 5.71
N LYS A 173 -10.11 -24.06 4.84
CA LYS A 173 -9.43 -23.47 3.69
C LYS A 173 -10.44 -22.74 2.79
N GLU A 174 -11.56 -23.36 2.50
CA GLU A 174 -12.62 -22.83 1.64
C GLU A 174 -13.25 -21.55 2.22
N GLU A 175 -13.46 -21.52 3.54
CA GLU A 175 -13.94 -20.32 4.23
C GLU A 175 -12.92 -19.19 4.16
N LEU A 176 -11.63 -19.48 4.41
CA LEU A 176 -10.56 -18.47 4.30
C LEU A 176 -10.48 -17.88 2.90
N HIS A 177 -10.48 -18.73 1.86
CA HIS A 177 -10.48 -18.29 0.46
C HIS A 177 -11.69 -17.44 0.12
N LYS A 178 -12.88 -17.82 0.59
CA LYS A 178 -14.11 -17.04 0.39
C LYS A 178 -14.01 -15.65 1.03
N TRP A 179 -13.58 -15.57 2.27
CA TRP A 179 -13.46 -14.31 2.99
C TRP A 179 -12.34 -13.41 2.42
N TYR A 180 -11.20 -14.01 2.11
CA TYR A 180 -10.11 -13.28 1.48
C TYR A 180 -10.54 -12.68 0.13
N LYS A 181 -11.29 -13.45 -0.67
CA LYS A 181 -11.85 -12.94 -1.93
C LYS A 181 -12.75 -11.71 -1.73
N ILE A 182 -13.52 -11.64 -0.64
CA ILE A 182 -14.33 -10.45 -0.33
C ILE A 182 -13.42 -9.24 -0.14
N GLY A 183 -12.35 -9.35 0.64
CA GLY A 183 -11.37 -8.28 0.80
C GLY A 183 -10.73 -7.84 -0.52
N VAL A 184 -10.41 -8.80 -1.40
CA VAL A 184 -9.89 -8.50 -2.74
C VAL A 184 -10.95 -7.81 -3.62
N ASP A 185 -12.22 -8.20 -3.55
CA ASP A 185 -13.31 -7.54 -4.28
C ASP A 185 -13.54 -6.10 -3.78
N ASP A 186 -13.44 -5.86 -2.47
CA ASP A 186 -13.48 -4.53 -1.88
C ASP A 186 -12.29 -3.69 -2.35
N PHE A 187 -11.09 -4.24 -2.31
CA PHE A 187 -9.89 -3.58 -2.84
C PHE A 187 -10.04 -3.26 -4.34
N LYS A 188 -10.59 -4.17 -5.14
CA LYS A 188 -10.91 -3.94 -6.55
C LYS A 188 -11.80 -2.71 -6.75
N THR A 189 -12.84 -2.58 -5.93
CA THR A 189 -13.77 -1.43 -5.98
C THR A 189 -13.02 -0.12 -5.73
N ARG A 190 -12.08 -0.12 -4.77
CA ARG A 190 -11.23 1.04 -4.48
C ARG A 190 -10.28 1.39 -5.63
N LEU A 191 -9.63 0.38 -6.20
CA LEU A 191 -8.75 0.59 -7.37
C LEU A 191 -9.51 1.19 -8.56
N MET A 192 -10.76 0.77 -8.79
CA MET A 192 -11.60 1.36 -9.82
C MET A 192 -11.88 2.85 -9.56
N ALA A 193 -12.14 3.21 -8.30
CA ALA A 193 -12.34 4.61 -7.93
C ALA A 193 -11.05 5.43 -8.11
N PHE A 194 -9.88 4.95 -7.70
CA PHE A 194 -8.60 5.59 -7.97
C PHE A 194 -8.35 5.77 -9.47
N LYS A 195 -8.63 4.74 -10.27
CA LYS A 195 -8.51 4.82 -11.72
C LYS A 195 -9.40 5.91 -12.33
N ASN A 196 -10.61 6.11 -11.82
CA ASN A 196 -11.53 7.14 -12.29
C ASN A 196 -11.08 8.55 -11.87
N ILE A 197 -10.48 8.69 -10.69
CA ILE A 197 -9.98 9.98 -10.17
C ILE A 197 -8.70 10.40 -10.90
N SER A 198 -7.82 9.47 -11.25
CA SER A 198 -6.49 9.75 -11.81
C SER A 198 -6.48 10.31 -13.23
N ASN A 199 -7.64 10.50 -13.86
CA ASN A 199 -7.81 11.12 -15.19
C ASN A 199 -6.84 10.62 -16.29
N ASN A 200 -6.24 9.44 -16.12
CA ASN A 200 -5.21 8.84 -16.96
C ASN A 200 -3.87 9.64 -17.07
N LEU A 201 -3.76 10.78 -16.40
CA LEU A 201 -2.54 11.60 -16.41
C LEU A 201 -1.59 11.23 -15.27
N GLU A 202 -2.12 10.82 -14.12
CA GLU A 202 -1.28 10.39 -13.01
C GLU A 202 -0.80 8.95 -13.19
N THR A 203 0.40 8.71 -12.70
CA THR A 203 0.97 7.37 -12.61
C THR A 203 0.46 6.68 -11.35
N VAL A 204 -0.15 5.52 -11.52
CA VAL A 204 -0.64 4.67 -10.44
C VAL A 204 0.21 3.40 -10.40
N ILE A 205 0.84 3.15 -9.27
CA ILE A 205 1.59 1.91 -9.01
C ILE A 205 0.91 1.20 -7.85
N VAL A 206 0.63 -0.09 -8.03
CA VAL A 206 0.08 -0.99 -7.00
C VAL A 206 1.10 -2.07 -6.72
N PHE A 207 1.41 -2.32 -5.47
CA PHE A 207 2.27 -3.43 -5.04
C PHE A 207 1.78 -3.96 -3.69
N ALA A 208 2.23 -5.16 -3.33
CA ALA A 208 1.98 -5.70 -1.99
C ALA A 208 3.27 -5.79 -1.18
N ASP A 209 3.13 -5.75 0.14
CA ASP A 209 4.24 -5.95 1.08
C ASP A 209 4.57 -7.44 1.27
N HIS A 210 3.55 -8.26 1.43
CA HIS A 210 3.59 -9.73 1.51
C HIS A 210 2.23 -10.31 1.10
N GLY A 211 2.12 -11.63 1.07
CA GLY A 211 0.86 -12.34 0.87
C GLY A 211 0.19 -12.75 2.17
N GLU A 212 -0.77 -13.68 2.07
CA GLU A 212 -1.56 -14.20 3.19
C GLU A 212 -1.66 -15.72 3.10
N ALA A 213 -1.35 -16.44 4.15
CA ALA A 213 -1.49 -17.89 4.19
C ALA A 213 -2.95 -18.29 4.50
N LEU A 214 -3.56 -19.06 3.60
CA LEU A 214 -4.97 -19.46 3.65
C LEU A 214 -5.12 -20.99 3.75
N LYS A 215 -4.20 -21.66 4.43
CA LYS A 215 -4.11 -23.12 4.55
C LYS A 215 -3.82 -23.85 3.22
N ASP A 216 -3.28 -23.16 2.23
CA ASP A 216 -2.87 -23.77 0.97
C ASP A 216 -1.66 -24.69 1.17
N GLU A 217 -0.69 -24.22 1.95
CA GLU A 217 0.54 -24.93 2.25
C GLU A 217 0.67 -25.21 3.75
N GLY A 218 0.83 -26.46 4.13
CA GLY A 218 1.13 -26.89 5.50
C GLY A 218 0.12 -26.49 6.58
N GLY A 219 -1.09 -26.00 6.19
CA GLY A 219 -2.13 -25.58 7.12
C GLY A 219 -1.87 -24.23 7.82
N ALA A 220 -0.87 -23.47 7.38
CA ALA A 220 -0.58 -22.13 7.91
C ALA A 220 -1.71 -21.13 7.61
N THR A 221 -1.93 -20.20 8.53
CA THR A 221 -2.90 -19.09 8.39
C THR A 221 -2.28 -17.78 8.79
N GLY A 222 -2.71 -16.70 8.11
CA GLY A 222 -2.20 -15.36 8.39
C GLY A 222 -0.83 -15.13 7.78
N HIS A 223 -0.12 -14.17 8.33
CA HIS A 223 1.26 -13.85 7.96
C HIS A 223 2.11 -13.68 9.20
N PHE A 224 3.40 -13.97 9.08
CA PHE A 224 4.34 -13.93 10.20
C PHE A 224 5.76 -13.71 9.71
N LYS A 225 6.58 -13.13 10.56
CA LYS A 225 7.99 -12.91 10.28
C LYS A 225 8.71 -14.20 9.93
N GLY A 226 9.49 -14.18 8.86
CA GLY A 226 10.25 -15.35 8.40
C GLY A 226 9.42 -16.38 7.64
N GLY A 227 8.23 -16.01 7.16
CA GLY A 227 7.34 -16.89 6.39
C GLY A 227 7.73 -17.13 4.94
N HIS A 228 8.97 -16.78 4.51
CA HIS A 228 9.43 -16.92 3.11
C HIS A 228 9.38 -18.33 2.54
N HIS A 229 9.36 -19.36 3.39
CA HIS A 229 9.20 -20.74 2.97
C HIS A 229 7.77 -21.07 2.49
N ILE A 230 6.82 -20.16 2.67
CA ILE A 230 5.44 -20.26 2.20
C ILE A 230 5.31 -19.38 0.96
N ALA A 231 5.16 -19.98 -0.21
CA ALA A 231 5.12 -19.27 -1.48
C ALA A 231 4.01 -18.22 -1.53
N ASP A 232 2.86 -18.50 -0.91
CA ASP A 232 1.72 -17.57 -0.83
C ASP A 232 2.01 -16.30 -0.03
N LEU A 233 2.99 -16.33 0.88
CA LEU A 233 3.45 -15.16 1.63
C LEU A 233 4.56 -14.40 0.90
N ALA A 234 5.45 -15.13 0.22
CA ALA A 234 6.66 -14.57 -0.36
C ALA A 234 6.41 -13.94 -1.74
N LYS A 235 5.53 -14.52 -2.57
CA LYS A 235 5.28 -14.03 -3.93
C LYS A 235 4.22 -12.94 -3.94
N VAL A 236 4.61 -11.70 -4.25
CA VAL A 236 3.75 -10.52 -4.21
C VAL A 236 3.55 -9.90 -5.59
N PRO A 237 2.37 -9.30 -5.84
CA PRO A 237 2.08 -8.62 -7.10
C PRO A 237 2.67 -7.21 -7.15
N ILE A 238 2.95 -6.76 -8.38
CA ILE A 238 3.20 -5.37 -8.72
C ILE A 238 2.53 -5.04 -10.05
N TRP A 239 2.02 -3.82 -10.18
CA TRP A 239 1.36 -3.31 -11.37
C TRP A 239 1.58 -1.80 -11.51
N ILE A 240 1.56 -1.32 -12.77
CA ILE A 240 1.59 0.10 -13.12
C ILE A 240 0.60 0.40 -14.25
N ASN A 241 -0.07 1.56 -14.19
CA ASN A 241 -1.02 1.99 -15.22
C ASN A 241 -0.36 2.55 -16.50
N ARG A 242 0.94 2.41 -16.65
CA ARG A 242 1.72 2.86 -17.80
C ARG A 242 2.18 1.69 -18.66
N ARG A 243 2.43 1.95 -19.94
CA ARG A 243 3.07 0.97 -20.84
C ARG A 243 4.56 0.90 -20.55
N GLU A 244 4.89 0.35 -19.40
CA GLU A 244 6.26 0.12 -18.94
C GLU A 244 6.49 -1.35 -18.67
N THR A 245 7.68 -1.83 -18.99
CA THR A 245 8.14 -3.13 -18.53
C THR A 245 8.59 -2.99 -17.09
N ILE A 246 7.97 -3.73 -16.19
CA ILE A 246 8.44 -3.86 -14.82
C ILE A 246 9.75 -4.64 -14.87
N PRO A 247 10.86 -4.12 -14.29
CA PRO A 247 12.16 -4.80 -14.34
C PRO A 247 12.11 -6.19 -13.70
N ASP A 248 12.87 -7.14 -14.26
CA ASP A 248 12.95 -8.51 -13.72
C ASP A 248 13.61 -8.56 -12.33
N ASP A 249 14.45 -7.58 -12.01
CA ASP A 249 15.13 -7.44 -10.72
C ASP A 249 14.38 -6.56 -9.73
N ILE A 250 13.13 -6.19 -10.04
CA ILE A 250 12.28 -5.41 -9.13
C ILE A 250 12.07 -6.17 -7.82
N ASN A 251 12.20 -5.47 -6.72
CA ASN A 251 11.91 -5.95 -5.37
C ASN A 251 11.67 -4.74 -4.46
N HIS A 252 11.36 -4.94 -3.18
CA HIS A 252 11.06 -3.84 -2.27
C HIS A 252 12.23 -2.84 -2.10
N VAL A 253 13.47 -3.28 -2.21
CA VAL A 253 14.66 -2.40 -2.12
C VAL A 253 14.78 -1.52 -3.37
N THR A 254 14.64 -2.11 -4.55
CA THR A 254 14.77 -1.40 -5.83
C THR A 254 13.51 -0.60 -6.20
N LEU A 255 12.39 -0.87 -5.54
CA LEU A 255 11.10 -0.22 -5.81
C LEU A 255 11.17 1.30 -5.63
N LYS A 256 11.88 1.80 -4.60
CA LYS A 256 12.08 3.24 -4.38
C LYS A 256 12.61 3.94 -5.64
N ASP A 257 13.73 3.47 -6.15
CA ASP A 257 14.40 4.09 -7.28
C ASP A 257 13.58 3.96 -8.57
N TRP A 258 12.88 2.83 -8.74
CA TRP A 258 11.98 2.64 -9.86
C TRP A 258 10.77 3.58 -9.81
N VAL A 259 10.14 3.78 -8.65
CA VAL A 259 9.05 4.74 -8.44
C VAL A 259 9.50 6.16 -8.78
N ILE A 260 10.67 6.58 -8.29
CA ILE A 260 11.25 7.91 -8.59
C ILE A 260 11.50 8.06 -10.11
N LYS A 261 12.02 7.03 -10.77
CA LYS A 261 12.20 7.02 -12.22
C LYS A 261 10.88 7.18 -12.97
N MET A 262 9.82 6.49 -12.52
CA MET A 262 8.49 6.61 -13.14
C MET A 262 7.90 8.00 -12.92
N TYR A 263 8.05 8.58 -11.74
CA TYR A 263 7.63 9.95 -11.45
C TYR A 263 8.32 10.95 -12.38
N LYS A 264 9.64 10.91 -12.49
CA LYS A 264 10.40 11.78 -13.40
C LYS A 264 9.91 11.65 -14.83
N LYS A 265 9.81 10.43 -15.34
CA LYS A 265 9.44 10.16 -16.74
C LYS A 265 8.02 10.61 -17.10
N TYR A 266 7.04 10.33 -16.24
CA TYR A 266 5.62 10.50 -16.61
C TYR A 266 4.97 11.74 -16.05
N GLU A 267 5.57 12.37 -15.05
CA GLU A 267 5.00 13.53 -14.39
C GLU A 267 5.94 14.73 -14.38
N LEU A 268 7.14 14.62 -13.82
CA LEU A 268 8.06 15.76 -13.68
C LEU A 268 8.54 16.30 -15.02
N ASP A 269 8.95 15.42 -15.93
CA ASP A 269 9.48 15.76 -17.26
C ASP A 269 8.38 15.81 -18.35
N ASN A 270 7.10 15.59 -17.97
CA ASN A 270 5.97 15.57 -18.89
C ASN A 270 5.28 16.94 -18.94
N SER A 271 5.43 17.66 -20.06
CA SER A 271 4.86 18.99 -20.24
C SER A 271 3.33 19.02 -20.14
N GLU A 272 2.64 18.00 -20.65
CA GLU A 272 1.18 17.88 -20.57
C GLU A 272 0.71 17.76 -19.12
N TYR A 273 1.42 16.93 -18.31
CA TYR A 273 1.15 16.80 -16.90
C TYR A 273 1.42 18.10 -16.14
N GLN A 274 2.52 18.79 -16.44
CA GLN A 274 2.85 20.06 -15.79
C GLN A 274 1.82 21.16 -16.12
N GLU A 275 1.37 21.25 -17.36
CA GLU A 275 0.29 22.15 -17.74
C GLU A 275 -1.03 21.83 -17.01
N TYR A 276 -1.36 20.56 -16.86
CA TYR A 276 -2.51 20.10 -16.09
C TYR A 276 -2.40 20.50 -14.62
N LYS A 277 -1.24 20.25 -13.99
CA LYS A 277 -0.93 20.62 -12.60
C LYS A 277 -1.09 22.14 -12.39
N GLU A 278 -0.52 22.95 -13.27
CA GLU A 278 -0.64 24.40 -13.19
C GLU A 278 -2.09 24.90 -13.30
N LYS A 279 -2.89 24.31 -14.17
CA LYS A 279 -4.31 24.68 -14.32
C LYS A 279 -5.13 24.41 -13.05
N ILE A 280 -4.78 23.36 -12.31
CA ILE A 280 -5.45 23.02 -11.04
C ILE A 280 -4.98 23.93 -9.92
N CYS A 281 -3.67 24.17 -9.79
CA CYS A 281 -3.10 24.99 -8.71
C CYS A 281 -3.41 26.49 -8.83
N ARG A 282 -3.79 26.98 -10.02
CA ARG A 282 -4.14 28.42 -10.25
C ARG A 282 -5.62 28.75 -9.95
N LYS A 283 -6.45 27.76 -9.65
CA LYS A 283 -7.87 27.95 -9.30
C LYS A 283 -8.06 27.93 -7.79
#